data_4c5518d0feff0f14711882b613bc0946
#
_entry.id   4c5518d0feff0f14711882b613bc0946
#
_cell.length_a   1.000
_cell.length_b   1.000
_cell.length_c   1.000
_cell.angle_alpha   90.00
_cell.angle_beta   90.00
_cell.angle_gamma   90.00
#
_symmetry.space_group_name_H-M   'P 1'
#
loop_
_entity.id
_entity.type
_entity.pdbx_description
1 polymer ?
#
loop_
_entity_poly.entity_id
_entity_poly.type
_entity_poly.pdbx_seq_one_letter_code
_entity_poly.pdbx_strand_id
1 'polypeptide(L)'
;MTFRNPDEIKNKYPSLTGCTYLNTAYTGVVSSSLMEWRKATDHNYAVEVDRFKNNQAVAMETNAQLQVARLMHTEVDQVFLASSCSAGLQAFLFKIPRDYKFLLLQDDYPAITQMVSDHQFDYTEIPLKTELEVSVLTELRQNKYEVFAFSAVQYNSGLLFDMEFLHTIKEEFPSLIILVDGTQFIGAESFDFDQSAVDGIFGSGYKWLLASYGNGFMCLKKSLLHQLNSSKEEVLELLDRGHKSPLALGSLGFAIEELFSYDMEALLSKKKELAVYFFEALKERNLLEDFVSERKEHSSIFTLKISDETHQALIKENIRCVKRGVGVRVSVHFYNTQQDVDH
;
A
#
# COMPACT_ATOMS: atom_id res chain seq x y z
N MET A 1 14.82 22.03 4.94
CA MET A 1 14.49 21.86 3.51
C MET A 1 13.41 22.86 3.15
N THR A 2 13.49 23.54 2.03
CA THR A 2 12.47 24.51 1.61
C THR A 2 11.30 23.73 1.02
N PHE A 3 10.09 23.88 1.64
CA PHE A 3 8.84 23.37 1.09
C PHE A 3 8.70 23.85 -0.37
N ARG A 4 8.63 22.92 -1.31
CA ARG A 4 8.39 23.27 -2.71
C ARG A 4 6.90 23.46 -2.92
N ASN A 5 6.54 24.51 -3.66
CA ASN A 5 5.14 24.76 -4.04
C ASN A 5 4.55 23.49 -4.69
N PRO A 6 3.34 23.03 -4.31
CA PRO A 6 2.67 21.88 -4.92
C PRO A 6 2.60 21.91 -6.43
N ASP A 7 2.44 23.09 -7.04
CA ASP A 7 2.43 23.24 -8.49
C ASP A 7 3.79 22.92 -9.12
N GLU A 8 4.90 23.26 -8.43
CA GLU A 8 6.25 22.87 -8.87
C GLU A 8 6.45 21.36 -8.82
N ILE A 9 5.86 20.69 -7.80
CA ILE A 9 5.92 19.23 -7.68
C ILE A 9 5.06 18.59 -8.76
N LYS A 10 3.83 19.08 -9.00
CA LYS A 10 2.90 18.58 -10.04
C LYS A 10 3.58 18.59 -11.42
N ASN A 11 4.33 19.63 -11.75
CA ASN A 11 5.05 19.77 -13.02
C ASN A 11 6.14 18.70 -13.26
N LYS A 12 6.57 18.00 -12.22
CA LYS A 12 7.51 16.87 -12.36
C LYS A 12 6.88 15.59 -12.90
N TYR A 13 5.55 15.53 -12.93
CA TYR A 13 4.80 14.36 -13.36
C TYR A 13 4.08 14.63 -14.69
N PRO A 14 4.66 14.25 -15.85
CA PRO A 14 4.13 14.61 -17.18
C PRO A 14 2.68 14.15 -17.40
N SER A 15 2.26 13.04 -16.78
CA SER A 15 0.91 12.51 -16.89
C SER A 15 -0.17 13.38 -16.22
N LEU A 16 0.21 14.35 -15.40
CA LEU A 16 -0.72 15.27 -14.73
C LEU A 16 -1.04 16.51 -15.58
N THR A 17 -0.37 16.66 -16.72
CA THR A 17 -0.60 17.78 -17.65
C THR A 17 -1.90 17.52 -18.43
N GLY A 18 -2.85 18.46 -18.34
CA GLY A 18 -4.08 18.45 -19.12
C GLY A 18 -5.14 17.44 -18.68
N CYS A 19 -5.03 16.85 -17.48
CA CYS A 19 -6.08 16.01 -16.90
C CYS A 19 -6.19 16.20 -15.39
N THR A 20 -7.35 15.91 -14.85
CA THR A 20 -7.57 15.74 -13.41
C THR A 20 -7.35 14.25 -13.08
N TYR A 21 -6.20 13.93 -12.46
CA TYR A 21 -5.84 12.54 -12.16
C TYR A 21 -6.28 12.13 -10.75
N LEU A 22 -7.39 11.43 -10.66
CA LEU A 22 -7.98 10.91 -9.41
C LEU A 22 -7.90 9.37 -9.32
N ASN A 23 -6.78 8.77 -9.76
CA ASN A 23 -6.69 7.32 -9.92
C ASN A 23 -5.40 6.69 -9.38
N THR A 24 -4.75 7.32 -8.40
CA THR A 24 -3.52 6.82 -7.75
C THR A 24 -3.72 5.44 -7.14
N ALA A 25 -4.88 5.19 -6.54
CA ALA A 25 -5.23 3.89 -5.96
C ALA A 25 -5.25 2.74 -7.00
N TYR A 26 -5.33 3.04 -8.30
CA TYR A 26 -5.19 2.08 -9.39
C TYR A 26 -3.75 1.96 -9.87
N THR A 27 -3.12 3.10 -10.19
CA THR A 27 -1.69 3.18 -10.51
C THR A 27 -1.15 4.58 -10.19
N GLY A 28 0.04 4.67 -9.64
CA GLY A 28 0.74 5.92 -9.40
C GLY A 28 1.32 6.50 -10.69
N VAL A 29 1.49 7.81 -10.68
CA VAL A 29 2.18 8.53 -11.75
C VAL A 29 3.70 8.38 -11.62
N VAL A 30 4.44 8.56 -12.70
CA VAL A 30 5.90 8.45 -12.72
C VAL A 30 6.51 9.81 -12.97
N SER A 31 7.50 10.21 -12.15
CA SER A 31 8.19 11.50 -12.32
C SER A 31 9.14 11.49 -13.52
N SER A 32 9.41 12.67 -14.08
CA SER A 32 10.40 12.84 -15.14
C SER A 32 11.80 12.41 -14.68
N SER A 33 12.15 12.70 -13.42
CA SER A 33 13.45 12.29 -12.83
C SER A 33 13.59 10.77 -12.72
N LEU A 34 12.53 10.07 -12.30
CA LEU A 34 12.55 8.60 -12.30
C LEU A 34 12.63 8.03 -13.72
N MET A 35 11.95 8.64 -14.69
CA MET A 35 12.04 8.22 -16.10
C MET A 35 13.47 8.39 -16.64
N GLU A 36 14.13 9.50 -16.36
CA GLU A 36 15.51 9.75 -16.76
C GLU A 36 16.48 8.78 -16.08
N TRP A 37 16.33 8.58 -14.79
CA TRP A 37 17.13 7.61 -14.04
C TRP A 37 16.98 6.19 -14.61
N ARG A 38 15.78 5.74 -14.92
CA ARG A 38 15.52 4.43 -15.53
C ARG A 38 16.21 4.29 -16.88
N LYS A 39 16.12 5.32 -17.72
CA LYS A 39 16.75 5.36 -19.03
C LYS A 39 18.27 5.25 -18.96
N ALA A 40 18.88 5.99 -18.03
CA ALA A 40 20.32 5.89 -17.76
C ALA A 40 20.72 4.52 -17.24
N THR A 41 19.92 3.93 -16.35
CA THR A 41 20.16 2.61 -15.77
C THR A 41 20.07 1.49 -16.84
N ASP A 42 19.06 1.53 -17.70
CA ASP A 42 18.94 0.59 -18.82
C ASP A 42 20.12 0.71 -19.81
N HIS A 43 20.57 1.93 -20.07
CA HIS A 43 21.77 2.17 -20.89
C HIS A 43 23.02 1.56 -20.24
N ASN A 44 23.23 1.79 -18.95
CA ASN A 44 24.36 1.24 -18.21
C ASN A 44 24.34 -0.29 -18.23
N TYR A 45 23.16 -0.90 -18.04
CA TYR A 45 23.02 -2.34 -18.15
C TYR A 45 23.40 -2.85 -19.55
N ALA A 46 22.96 -2.17 -20.61
CA ALA A 46 23.28 -2.55 -21.99
C ALA A 46 24.80 -2.49 -22.30
N VAL A 47 25.52 -1.58 -21.64
CA VAL A 47 26.97 -1.36 -21.85
C VAL A 47 27.82 -2.27 -20.94
N GLU A 48 27.43 -2.40 -19.68
CA GLU A 48 28.27 -3.07 -18.65
C GLU A 48 27.93 -4.56 -18.45
N VAL A 49 26.74 -4.97 -18.81
CA VAL A 49 26.20 -6.35 -18.78
C VAL A 49 26.47 -7.07 -17.44
N ASP A 50 27.48 -7.95 -17.37
CA ASP A 50 27.84 -8.70 -16.15
C ASP A 50 28.40 -7.82 -15.03
N ARG A 51 29.15 -6.78 -15.36
CA ARG A 51 29.65 -5.79 -14.41
C ARG A 51 28.53 -5.02 -13.73
N PHE A 52 27.48 -4.69 -14.48
CA PHE A 52 26.29 -4.05 -13.93
C PHE A 52 25.67 -4.90 -12.81
N LYS A 53 25.55 -6.21 -13.01
CA LYS A 53 24.98 -7.11 -12.01
C LYS A 53 25.80 -7.08 -10.70
N ASN A 54 27.12 -7.12 -10.80
CA ASN A 54 28.00 -7.22 -9.63
C ASN A 54 28.15 -5.88 -8.87
N ASN A 55 28.04 -4.76 -9.54
CA ASN A 55 28.32 -3.44 -8.98
C ASN A 55 27.05 -2.63 -8.73
N GLN A 56 26.23 -2.41 -9.76
CA GLN A 56 25.10 -1.49 -9.70
C GLN A 56 23.83 -2.16 -9.17
N ALA A 57 23.52 -3.39 -9.59
CA ALA A 57 22.31 -4.09 -9.16
C ALA A 57 22.27 -4.30 -7.64
N VAL A 58 23.37 -4.73 -7.04
CA VAL A 58 23.49 -4.92 -5.59
C VAL A 58 23.30 -3.58 -4.85
N ALA A 59 23.93 -2.50 -5.34
CA ALA A 59 23.77 -1.18 -4.75
C ALA A 59 22.33 -0.66 -4.82
N MET A 60 21.60 -0.94 -5.92
CA MET A 60 20.19 -0.57 -6.07
C MET A 60 19.29 -1.32 -5.09
N GLU A 61 19.51 -2.63 -4.90
CA GLU A 61 18.77 -3.42 -3.92
C GLU A 61 19.02 -2.94 -2.50
N THR A 62 20.29 -2.70 -2.15
CA THR A 62 20.67 -2.16 -0.84
C THR A 62 20.04 -0.80 -0.59
N ASN A 63 20.06 0.11 -1.58
CA ASN A 63 19.40 1.41 -1.45
C ASN A 63 17.89 1.25 -1.29
N ALA A 64 17.24 0.38 -2.05
CA ALA A 64 15.81 0.12 -1.92
C ALA A 64 15.44 -0.37 -0.50
N GLN A 65 16.22 -1.29 0.08
CA GLN A 65 16.02 -1.75 1.47
C GLN A 65 16.19 -0.60 2.48
N LEU A 66 17.23 0.22 2.33
CA LEU A 66 17.48 1.38 3.19
C LEU A 66 16.33 2.39 3.13
N GLN A 67 15.85 2.72 1.93
CA GLN A 67 14.76 3.69 1.77
C GLN A 67 13.42 3.14 2.30
N VAL A 68 13.14 1.85 2.12
CA VAL A 68 11.96 1.20 2.72
C VAL A 68 12.07 1.18 4.25
N ALA A 69 13.22 0.81 4.81
CA ALA A 69 13.44 0.82 6.25
C ALA A 69 13.20 2.22 6.86
N ARG A 70 13.74 3.25 6.20
CA ARG A 70 13.49 4.65 6.58
C ARG A 70 12.01 5.04 6.51
N LEU A 71 11.31 4.64 5.42
CA LEU A 71 9.89 4.94 5.21
C LEU A 71 9.00 4.27 6.26
N MET A 72 9.35 3.05 6.65
CA MET A 72 8.57 2.23 7.57
C MET A 72 9.01 2.40 9.04
N HIS A 73 9.99 3.27 9.31
CA HIS A 73 10.58 3.48 10.65
C HIS A 73 10.99 2.15 11.30
N THR A 74 11.80 1.35 10.56
CA THR A 74 12.24 0.03 11.01
C THR A 74 13.68 -0.26 10.64
N GLU A 75 14.23 -1.33 11.19
CA GLU A 75 15.60 -1.78 10.89
C GLU A 75 15.68 -2.45 9.50
N VAL A 76 16.80 -2.26 8.80
CA VAL A 76 17.02 -2.81 7.44
C VAL A 76 16.90 -4.33 7.40
N ASP A 77 17.27 -5.01 8.49
CA ASP A 77 17.20 -6.47 8.58
C ASP A 77 15.76 -7.02 8.71
N GLN A 78 14.77 -6.15 8.97
CA GLN A 78 13.35 -6.48 8.96
C GLN A 78 12.71 -6.26 7.57
N VAL A 79 13.44 -5.67 6.61
CA VAL A 79 12.93 -5.38 5.25
C VAL A 79 13.34 -6.47 4.27
N PHE A 80 12.37 -6.97 3.51
CA PHE A 80 12.55 -7.97 2.45
C PHE A 80 11.96 -7.43 1.15
N LEU A 81 12.78 -7.37 0.10
CA LEU A 81 12.33 -6.91 -1.22
C LEU A 81 11.65 -8.04 -2.00
N ALA A 82 10.55 -7.71 -2.66
CA ALA A 82 9.77 -8.61 -3.51
C ALA A 82 9.44 -7.94 -4.84
N SER A 83 8.90 -8.68 -5.80
CA SER A 83 8.42 -8.12 -7.06
C SER A 83 7.05 -7.42 -6.93
N SER A 84 6.31 -7.70 -5.88
CA SER A 84 5.02 -7.08 -5.52
C SER A 84 4.62 -7.45 -4.08
N CYS A 85 3.62 -6.76 -3.51
CA CYS A 85 2.96 -7.15 -2.28
C CYS A 85 2.51 -8.62 -2.32
N SER A 86 1.79 -9.01 -3.37
CA SER A 86 1.27 -10.38 -3.53
C SER A 86 2.37 -11.43 -3.57
N ALA A 87 3.49 -11.15 -4.25
CA ALA A 87 4.62 -12.08 -4.29
C ALA A 87 5.29 -12.23 -2.91
N GLY A 88 5.40 -11.15 -2.15
CA GLY A 88 5.91 -11.17 -0.78
C GLY A 88 5.00 -11.97 0.16
N LEU A 89 3.69 -11.68 0.14
CA LEU A 89 2.71 -12.38 0.96
C LEU A 89 2.67 -13.88 0.62
N GLN A 90 2.60 -14.24 -0.67
CA GLN A 90 2.60 -15.63 -1.10
C GLN A 90 3.84 -16.39 -0.62
N ALA A 91 5.02 -15.78 -0.73
CA ALA A 91 6.26 -16.39 -0.24
C ALA A 91 6.22 -16.57 1.29
N PHE A 92 5.73 -15.57 2.02
CA PHE A 92 5.67 -15.62 3.48
C PHE A 92 4.66 -16.66 4.00
N LEU A 93 3.52 -16.87 3.33
CA LEU A 93 2.53 -17.88 3.72
C LEU A 93 3.09 -19.31 3.76
N PHE A 94 4.19 -19.61 3.06
CA PHE A 94 4.89 -20.89 3.20
C PHE A 94 5.55 -21.09 4.59
N LYS A 95 5.72 -20.03 5.37
CA LYS A 95 6.29 -20.08 6.72
C LYS A 95 5.22 -20.26 7.80
N ILE A 96 3.95 -20.04 7.47
CA ILE A 96 2.82 -20.22 8.40
C ILE A 96 2.51 -21.71 8.55
N PRO A 97 2.40 -22.26 9.78
CA PRO A 97 1.98 -23.64 10.02
C PRO A 97 0.60 -23.94 9.40
N ARG A 98 0.45 -25.12 8.82
CA ARG A 98 -0.75 -25.48 8.04
C ARG A 98 -2.03 -25.63 8.86
N ASP A 99 -1.92 -25.82 10.15
CA ASP A 99 -3.02 -25.94 11.11
C ASP A 99 -3.48 -24.57 11.65
N TYR A 100 -2.86 -23.47 11.20
CA TYR A 100 -3.29 -22.14 11.61
C TYR A 100 -4.56 -21.73 10.88
N LYS A 101 -5.49 -21.17 11.64
CA LYS A 101 -6.75 -20.61 11.13
C LYS A 101 -6.66 -19.10 10.98
N PHE A 102 -7.16 -18.62 9.84
CA PHE A 102 -7.15 -17.21 9.48
C PHE A 102 -8.49 -16.54 9.78
N LEU A 103 -8.45 -15.32 10.29
CA LEU A 103 -9.52 -14.35 10.21
C LEU A 103 -9.23 -13.37 9.08
N LEU A 104 -10.19 -13.17 8.18
CA LEU A 104 -10.09 -12.28 7.02
C LEU A 104 -11.26 -11.30 7.01
N LEU A 105 -11.15 -10.24 6.20
CA LEU A 105 -12.25 -9.34 5.92
C LEU A 105 -12.94 -9.74 4.61
N GLN A 106 -14.28 -9.73 4.62
CA GLN A 106 -15.08 -9.97 3.42
C GLN A 106 -14.82 -8.85 2.40
N ASP A 107 -14.88 -9.19 1.10
CA ASP A 107 -14.64 -8.25 0.01
C ASP A 107 -13.28 -7.53 0.05
N ASP A 108 -12.31 -8.11 0.76
CA ASP A 108 -10.94 -7.62 0.75
C ASP A 108 -10.24 -7.86 -0.60
N TYR A 109 -9.02 -7.40 -0.75
CA TYR A 109 -8.27 -7.59 -1.99
C TYR A 109 -8.19 -9.08 -2.35
N PRO A 110 -8.71 -9.49 -3.52
CA PRO A 110 -8.91 -10.90 -3.84
C PRO A 110 -7.65 -11.77 -3.70
N ALA A 111 -6.46 -11.18 -3.84
CA ALA A 111 -5.22 -11.92 -3.68
C ALA A 111 -5.01 -12.43 -2.24
N ILE A 112 -5.51 -11.74 -1.20
CA ILE A 112 -5.37 -12.20 0.20
C ILE A 112 -6.17 -13.49 0.39
N THR A 113 -7.48 -13.42 0.13
CA THR A 113 -8.38 -14.58 0.28
C THR A 113 -7.95 -15.75 -0.62
N GLN A 114 -7.61 -15.44 -1.90
CA GLN A 114 -7.19 -16.47 -2.84
C GLN A 114 -5.90 -17.16 -2.39
N MET A 115 -4.90 -16.42 -1.93
CA MET A 115 -3.64 -17.01 -1.45
C MET A 115 -3.85 -17.86 -0.20
N VAL A 116 -4.66 -17.41 0.77
CA VAL A 116 -5.00 -18.19 1.96
C VAL A 116 -5.69 -19.50 1.56
N SER A 117 -6.64 -19.43 0.62
CA SER A 117 -7.35 -20.58 0.06
C SER A 117 -6.43 -21.52 -0.72
N ASP A 118 -5.56 -21.00 -1.61
CA ASP A 118 -4.61 -21.80 -2.42
C ASP A 118 -3.59 -22.53 -1.54
N HIS A 119 -3.22 -21.93 -0.41
CA HIS A 119 -2.41 -22.57 0.61
C HIS A 119 -3.17 -23.55 1.49
N GLN A 120 -4.51 -23.73 1.27
CA GLN A 120 -5.37 -24.66 2.00
C GLN A 120 -5.44 -24.37 3.52
N PHE A 121 -5.38 -23.10 3.93
CA PHE A 121 -5.66 -22.71 5.31
C PHE A 121 -7.17 -22.65 5.56
N ASP A 122 -7.58 -23.01 6.75
CA ASP A 122 -8.93 -22.71 7.24
C ASP A 122 -9.06 -21.21 7.49
N TYR A 123 -10.16 -20.61 7.06
CA TYR A 123 -10.41 -19.20 7.31
C TYR A 123 -11.89 -18.88 7.55
N THR A 124 -12.12 -17.76 8.20
CA THR A 124 -13.43 -17.13 8.36
C THR A 124 -13.35 -15.71 7.85
N GLU A 125 -14.36 -15.25 7.13
CA GLU A 125 -14.47 -13.86 6.68
C GLU A 125 -15.55 -13.15 7.50
N ILE A 126 -15.25 -11.91 7.93
CA ILE A 126 -16.23 -11.03 8.58
C ILE A 126 -16.61 -9.87 7.65
N PRO A 127 -17.89 -9.46 7.62
CA PRO A 127 -18.35 -8.42 6.74
C PRO A 127 -17.82 -7.04 7.13
N LEU A 128 -17.60 -6.19 6.14
CA LEU A 128 -17.28 -4.78 6.35
C LEU A 128 -18.47 -4.05 6.97
N LYS A 129 -18.21 -3.28 8.02
CA LYS A 129 -19.22 -2.51 8.79
C LYS A 129 -18.62 -1.20 9.27
N THR A 130 -19.47 -0.27 9.70
CA THR A 130 -19.04 0.97 10.34
C THR A 130 -18.12 0.70 11.53
N GLU A 131 -18.53 -0.22 12.41
CA GLU A 131 -17.78 -0.65 13.62
C GLU A 131 -16.95 -1.91 13.36
N LEU A 132 -16.09 -1.86 12.31
CA LEU A 132 -15.34 -3.03 11.86
C LEU A 132 -14.41 -3.57 12.93
N GLU A 133 -13.66 -2.71 13.61
CA GLU A 133 -12.66 -3.07 14.62
C GLU A 133 -13.30 -3.78 15.82
N VAL A 134 -14.46 -3.31 16.26
CA VAL A 134 -15.26 -3.94 17.33
C VAL A 134 -15.78 -5.30 16.87
N SER A 135 -16.16 -5.42 15.59
CA SER A 135 -16.61 -6.71 15.00
C SER A 135 -15.47 -7.72 14.96
N VAL A 136 -14.25 -7.29 14.59
CA VAL A 136 -13.03 -8.14 14.63
C VAL A 136 -12.76 -8.61 16.05
N LEU A 137 -12.74 -7.71 17.02
CA LEU A 137 -12.48 -8.05 18.42
C LEU A 137 -13.54 -9.02 18.98
N THR A 138 -14.80 -8.81 18.62
CA THR A 138 -15.92 -9.70 19.04
C THR A 138 -15.74 -11.09 18.47
N GLU A 139 -15.37 -11.21 17.20
CA GLU A 139 -15.13 -12.51 16.55
C GLU A 139 -13.94 -13.24 17.17
N LEU A 140 -12.84 -12.53 17.46
CA LEU A 140 -11.66 -13.08 18.12
C LEU A 140 -11.95 -13.59 19.55
N ARG A 141 -12.90 -12.97 20.25
CA ARG A 141 -13.34 -13.43 21.59
C ARG A 141 -14.21 -14.70 21.55
N GLN A 142 -14.93 -14.89 20.44
CA GLN A 142 -15.85 -16.01 20.28
C GLN A 142 -15.19 -17.25 19.70
N ASN A 143 -14.18 -17.04 18.85
CA ASN A 143 -13.52 -18.10 18.10
C ASN A 143 -11.99 -17.95 18.15
N LYS A 144 -11.30 -19.08 17.98
CA LYS A 144 -9.83 -19.11 17.99
C LYS A 144 -9.30 -18.93 16.57
N TYR A 145 -8.36 -17.99 16.42
CA TYR A 145 -7.59 -17.73 15.21
C TYR A 145 -6.11 -17.57 15.58
N GLU A 146 -5.22 -18.01 14.71
CA GLU A 146 -3.78 -17.81 14.84
C GLU A 146 -3.29 -16.61 14.01
N VAL A 147 -4.02 -16.25 12.94
CA VAL A 147 -3.66 -15.18 12.03
C VAL A 147 -4.86 -14.28 11.74
N PHE A 148 -4.70 -12.98 11.85
CA PHE A 148 -5.59 -11.97 11.27
C PHE A 148 -4.89 -11.32 10.10
N ALA A 149 -5.42 -11.50 8.87
CA ALA A 149 -4.83 -10.96 7.65
C ALA A 149 -5.85 -10.08 6.91
N PHE A 150 -5.46 -8.83 6.58
CA PHE A 150 -6.38 -7.86 5.98
C PHE A 150 -5.64 -6.71 5.26
N SER A 151 -6.36 -5.96 4.42
CA SER A 151 -5.87 -4.70 3.85
C SER A 151 -6.11 -3.53 4.81
N ALA A 152 -5.07 -2.75 5.15
CA ALA A 152 -5.20 -1.55 5.97
C ALA A 152 -6.21 -0.55 5.39
N VAL A 153 -6.28 -0.48 4.06
CA VAL A 153 -7.29 0.30 3.32
C VAL A 153 -7.95 -0.60 2.29
N GLN A 154 -9.25 -0.74 2.38
CA GLN A 154 -10.04 -1.54 1.46
C GLN A 154 -9.99 -0.98 0.03
N TYR A 155 -9.60 -1.81 -0.92
CA TYR A 155 -9.33 -1.37 -2.28
C TYR A 155 -10.59 -0.94 -3.07
N ASN A 156 -11.76 -1.48 -2.71
CA ASN A 156 -13.03 -1.12 -3.33
C ASN A 156 -13.66 0.13 -2.71
N SER A 157 -13.87 0.12 -1.40
CA SER A 157 -14.61 1.17 -0.70
C SER A 157 -13.74 2.33 -0.21
N GLY A 158 -12.43 2.08 0.00
CA GLY A 158 -11.53 3.02 0.67
C GLY A 158 -11.67 3.02 2.19
N LEU A 159 -12.44 2.08 2.79
CA LEU A 159 -12.53 1.96 4.24
C LEU A 159 -11.12 1.81 4.82
N LEU A 160 -10.76 2.68 5.75
CA LEU A 160 -9.51 2.65 6.51
C LEU A 160 -9.75 1.89 7.82
N PHE A 161 -8.97 0.85 8.07
CA PHE A 161 -8.93 0.18 9.37
C PHE A 161 -8.18 1.05 10.38
N ASP A 162 -8.70 1.16 11.60
CA ASP A 162 -8.01 1.86 12.68
C ASP A 162 -6.80 1.04 13.15
N MET A 163 -5.61 1.41 12.65
CA MET A 163 -4.37 0.69 12.94
C MET A 163 -3.97 0.77 14.42
N GLU A 164 -4.38 1.81 15.15
CA GLU A 164 -4.12 1.95 16.58
C GLU A 164 -4.96 0.96 17.41
N PHE A 165 -6.16 0.60 16.92
CA PHE A 165 -6.99 -0.40 17.57
C PHE A 165 -6.34 -1.79 17.63
N LEU A 166 -5.36 -2.06 16.76
CA LEU A 166 -4.60 -3.32 16.79
C LEU A 166 -3.82 -3.51 18.10
N HIS A 167 -3.46 -2.44 18.80
CA HIS A 167 -2.85 -2.55 20.13
C HIS A 167 -3.82 -3.18 21.13
N THR A 168 -5.09 -2.78 21.13
CA THR A 168 -6.14 -3.41 21.96
C THR A 168 -6.30 -4.89 21.63
N ILE A 169 -6.26 -5.25 20.34
CA ILE A 169 -6.33 -6.66 19.91
C ILE A 169 -5.10 -7.44 20.43
N LYS A 170 -3.90 -6.87 20.31
CA LYS A 170 -2.65 -7.54 20.75
C LYS A 170 -2.55 -7.65 22.26
N GLU A 171 -3.08 -6.71 23.02
CA GLU A 171 -3.14 -6.80 24.49
C GLU A 171 -3.99 -8.01 24.95
N GLU A 172 -5.12 -8.27 24.26
CA GLU A 172 -6.01 -9.38 24.59
C GLU A 172 -5.56 -10.71 23.95
N PHE A 173 -4.96 -10.65 22.74
CA PHE A 173 -4.50 -11.80 21.97
C PHE A 173 -3.03 -11.68 21.57
N PRO A 174 -2.08 -11.77 22.53
CA PRO A 174 -0.66 -11.48 22.26
C PRO A 174 0.00 -12.45 21.29
N SER A 175 -0.51 -13.67 21.12
CA SER A 175 -0.01 -14.68 20.18
C SER A 175 -0.63 -14.59 18.78
N LEU A 176 -1.68 -13.79 18.59
CA LEU A 176 -2.31 -13.58 17.27
C LEU A 176 -1.30 -12.91 16.32
N ILE A 177 -1.07 -13.52 15.18
CA ILE A 177 -0.25 -12.92 14.11
C ILE A 177 -1.09 -11.95 13.31
N ILE A 178 -0.63 -10.71 13.18
CA ILE A 178 -1.32 -9.66 12.42
C ILE A 178 -0.53 -9.36 11.13
N LEU A 179 -1.11 -9.75 9.98
CA LEU A 179 -0.55 -9.54 8.65
C LEU A 179 -1.37 -8.50 7.87
N VAL A 180 -0.71 -7.48 7.32
CA VAL A 180 -1.38 -6.34 6.70
C VAL A 180 -0.94 -6.17 5.24
N ASP A 181 -1.89 -6.14 4.29
CA ASP A 181 -1.64 -5.55 2.98
C ASP A 181 -1.70 -4.02 3.12
N GLY A 182 -0.53 -3.41 3.05
CA GLY A 182 -0.34 -1.97 3.14
C GLY A 182 -0.32 -1.26 1.78
N THR A 183 -0.62 -1.93 0.67
CA THR A 183 -0.45 -1.38 -0.69
C THR A 183 -1.27 -0.10 -0.95
N GLN A 184 -2.41 0.08 -0.28
CA GLN A 184 -3.23 1.29 -0.36
C GLN A 184 -2.98 2.26 0.81
N PHE A 185 -2.11 1.91 1.73
CA PHE A 185 -1.82 2.62 2.96
C PHE A 185 -0.41 3.23 2.98
N ILE A 186 0.61 2.44 2.63
CA ILE A 186 2.02 2.87 2.64
C ILE A 186 2.26 3.94 1.58
N GLY A 187 2.80 5.08 2.00
CA GLY A 187 2.98 6.27 1.16
C GLY A 187 1.73 7.15 1.03
N ALA A 188 0.58 6.67 1.53
CA ALA A 188 -0.64 7.45 1.67
C ALA A 188 -0.84 7.98 3.08
N GLU A 189 -0.50 7.20 4.09
CA GLU A 189 -0.64 7.54 5.50
C GLU A 189 0.73 7.48 6.21
N SER A 190 0.87 8.24 7.30
CA SER A 190 2.04 8.13 8.18
C SER A 190 1.95 6.84 9.00
N PHE A 191 3.04 6.11 9.11
CA PHE A 191 3.05 4.85 9.83
C PHE A 191 4.44 4.53 10.38
N ASP A 192 4.49 4.07 11.63
CA ASP A 192 5.69 3.57 12.28
C ASP A 192 5.50 2.06 12.52
N PHE A 193 6.21 1.25 11.74
CA PHE A 193 6.09 -0.20 11.81
C PHE A 193 6.60 -0.75 13.14
N ASP A 194 7.72 -0.24 13.65
CA ASP A 194 8.31 -0.76 14.88
C ASP A 194 7.43 -0.46 16.11
N GLN A 195 6.76 0.70 16.14
CA GLN A 195 5.83 1.05 17.21
C GLN A 195 4.45 0.41 17.06
N SER A 196 4.09 -0.04 15.87
CA SER A 196 2.75 -0.61 15.60
C SER A 196 2.57 -2.01 16.21
N ALA A 197 1.32 -2.44 16.33
CA ALA A 197 0.96 -3.81 16.74
C ALA A 197 1.00 -4.83 15.56
N VAL A 198 1.39 -4.41 14.36
CA VAL A 198 1.47 -5.26 13.15
C VAL A 198 2.71 -6.13 13.22
N ASP A 199 2.59 -7.44 12.94
CA ASP A 199 3.71 -8.38 12.90
C ASP A 199 4.38 -8.45 11.52
N GLY A 200 3.57 -8.32 10.45
CA GLY A 200 4.06 -8.29 9.08
C GLY A 200 3.21 -7.37 8.21
N ILE A 201 3.86 -6.49 7.43
CA ILE A 201 3.19 -5.61 6.47
C ILE A 201 3.81 -5.77 5.09
N PHE A 202 2.95 -5.78 4.06
CA PHE A 202 3.30 -6.05 2.67
C PHE A 202 2.89 -4.86 1.81
N GLY A 203 3.76 -4.42 0.90
CA GLY A 203 3.49 -3.26 0.06
C GLY A 203 3.98 -3.41 -1.38
N SER A 204 3.34 -2.70 -2.29
CA SER A 204 3.78 -2.51 -3.67
C SER A 204 4.07 -1.03 -3.95
N GLY A 205 5.18 -0.74 -4.64
CA GLY A 205 5.60 0.65 -4.87
C GLY A 205 4.88 1.37 -6.00
N TYR A 206 4.14 0.67 -6.86
CA TYR A 206 3.59 1.25 -8.08
C TYR A 206 2.36 2.16 -7.90
N LYS A 207 1.80 2.26 -6.68
CA LYS A 207 0.66 3.14 -6.38
C LYS A 207 1.12 4.42 -5.69
N TRP A 208 1.06 4.45 -4.37
CA TRP A 208 1.29 5.63 -3.55
C TRP A 208 2.76 6.04 -3.41
N LEU A 209 3.69 5.10 -3.64
CA LEU A 209 5.13 5.39 -3.68
C LEU A 209 5.61 5.84 -5.07
N LEU A 210 4.76 5.83 -6.08
CA LEU A 210 5.03 6.33 -7.44
C LEU A 210 6.23 5.66 -8.13
N ALA A 211 6.57 4.44 -7.72
CA ALA A 211 7.82 3.74 -8.07
C ALA A 211 7.74 2.91 -9.36
N SER A 212 6.66 3.05 -10.17
CA SER A 212 6.40 2.18 -11.32
C SER A 212 6.18 0.70 -10.92
N TYR A 213 5.99 -0.18 -11.89
CA TYR A 213 5.67 -1.60 -11.66
C TYR A 213 6.89 -2.48 -11.40
N GLY A 214 6.64 -3.68 -10.85
CA GLY A 214 7.63 -4.75 -10.73
C GLY A 214 8.43 -4.69 -9.42
N ASN A 215 8.00 -3.90 -8.45
CA ASN A 215 8.60 -3.80 -7.14
C ASN A 215 7.57 -3.85 -6.02
N GLY A 216 8.01 -4.36 -4.89
CA GLY A 216 7.29 -4.45 -3.65
C GLY A 216 8.24 -4.85 -2.53
N PHE A 217 7.71 -4.93 -1.35
CA PHE A 217 8.46 -5.29 -0.16
C PHE A 217 7.53 -5.84 0.92
N MET A 218 8.13 -6.44 1.92
CA MET A 218 7.49 -6.73 3.19
C MET A 218 8.42 -6.33 4.33
N CYS A 219 7.83 -5.89 5.44
CA CYS A 219 8.51 -5.71 6.71
C CYS A 219 7.96 -6.75 7.68
N LEU A 220 8.86 -7.51 8.31
CA LEU A 220 8.52 -8.56 9.26
C LEU A 220 9.23 -8.29 10.58
N LYS A 221 8.48 -8.31 11.69
CA LYS A 221 9.09 -8.20 13.02
C LYS A 221 9.94 -9.43 13.33
N LYS A 222 11.07 -9.21 14.01
CA LYS A 222 11.95 -10.31 14.50
C LYS A 222 11.20 -11.27 15.42
N SER A 223 10.27 -10.74 16.23
CA SER A 223 9.40 -11.54 17.10
C SER A 223 8.49 -12.49 16.31
N LEU A 224 7.99 -12.08 15.14
CA LEU A 224 7.20 -12.93 14.26
C LEU A 224 8.04 -14.11 13.73
N LEU A 225 9.25 -13.84 13.24
CA LEU A 225 10.14 -14.90 12.76
C LEU A 225 10.49 -15.88 13.87
N HIS A 226 10.74 -15.37 15.08
CA HIS A 226 10.97 -16.20 16.24
C HIS A 226 9.74 -17.06 16.60
N GLN A 227 8.54 -16.48 16.61
CA GLN A 227 7.26 -17.19 16.87
C GLN A 227 7.03 -18.32 15.88
N LEU A 228 7.40 -18.11 14.60
CA LEU A 228 7.28 -19.11 13.53
C LEU A 228 8.48 -20.08 13.46
N ASN A 229 9.44 -19.98 14.37
CA ASN A 229 10.68 -20.75 14.35
C ASN A 229 11.36 -20.70 12.97
N SER A 230 11.42 -19.50 12.39
CA SER A 230 11.99 -19.22 11.05
C SER A 230 13.11 -18.21 11.12
N SER A 231 14.04 -18.29 10.17
CA SER A 231 15.13 -17.33 10.02
C SER A 231 14.88 -16.34 8.86
N LYS A 232 15.63 -15.24 8.86
CA LYS A 232 15.68 -14.29 7.76
C LYS A 232 16.11 -14.96 6.45
N GLU A 233 17.12 -15.82 6.52
CA GLU A 233 17.70 -16.54 5.39
C GLU A 233 16.65 -17.43 4.72
N GLU A 234 15.85 -18.16 5.50
CA GLU A 234 14.79 -19.00 4.98
C GLU A 234 13.68 -18.19 4.26
N VAL A 235 13.38 -16.99 4.75
CA VAL A 235 12.45 -16.10 4.07
C VAL A 235 13.05 -15.58 2.76
N LEU A 236 14.33 -15.21 2.75
CA LEU A 236 15.05 -14.78 1.56
C LEU A 236 15.10 -15.89 0.50
N GLU A 237 15.35 -17.15 0.88
CA GLU A 237 15.34 -18.29 -0.04
C GLU A 237 13.99 -18.45 -0.76
N LEU A 238 12.87 -18.17 -0.09
CA LEU A 238 11.56 -18.20 -0.72
C LEU A 238 11.37 -17.07 -1.74
N LEU A 239 11.91 -15.88 -1.46
CA LEU A 239 11.82 -14.71 -2.32
C LEU A 239 12.79 -14.78 -3.51
N ASP A 240 13.90 -15.50 -3.37
CA ASP A 240 14.98 -15.58 -4.36
C ASP A 240 14.86 -16.78 -5.31
N ARG A 241 13.69 -17.44 -5.34
CA ARG A 241 13.39 -18.51 -6.31
C ARG A 241 13.38 -18.07 -7.79
N GLY A 242 13.62 -16.80 -8.04
CA GLY A 242 13.80 -16.20 -9.37
C GLY A 242 14.54 -14.88 -9.26
N HIS A 243 15.06 -14.39 -10.40
CA HIS A 243 15.74 -13.10 -10.41
C HIS A 243 14.73 -11.96 -10.35
N LYS A 244 14.84 -11.12 -9.33
CA LYS A 244 14.13 -9.83 -9.26
C LYS A 244 14.77 -8.85 -10.25
N SER A 245 14.01 -7.91 -10.77
CA SER A 245 14.52 -6.88 -11.66
C SER A 245 15.25 -5.78 -10.89
N PRO A 246 16.58 -5.60 -11.08
CA PRO A 246 17.30 -4.52 -10.42
C PRO A 246 16.74 -3.15 -10.76
N LEU A 247 16.30 -2.94 -12.03
CA LEU A 247 15.69 -1.70 -12.46
C LEU A 247 14.38 -1.40 -11.70
N ALA A 248 13.57 -2.43 -11.46
CA ALA A 248 12.31 -2.25 -10.73
C ALA A 248 12.57 -1.96 -9.24
N LEU A 249 13.47 -2.71 -8.59
CA LEU A 249 13.83 -2.48 -7.18
C LEU A 249 14.56 -1.15 -6.99
N GLY A 250 15.49 -0.81 -7.88
CA GLY A 250 16.14 0.51 -7.88
C GLY A 250 15.15 1.66 -8.08
N SER A 251 14.09 1.46 -8.88
CA SER A 251 13.00 2.43 -9.03
C SER A 251 12.26 2.67 -7.72
N LEU A 252 12.08 1.64 -6.88
CA LEU A 252 11.49 1.77 -5.55
C LEU A 252 12.35 2.66 -4.65
N GLY A 253 13.64 2.36 -4.55
CA GLY A 253 14.58 3.17 -3.75
C GLY A 253 14.62 4.62 -4.21
N PHE A 254 14.76 4.85 -5.53
CA PHE A 254 14.79 6.18 -6.12
C PHE A 254 13.50 6.97 -5.83
N ALA A 255 12.33 6.37 -6.03
CA ALA A 255 11.05 7.04 -5.85
C ALA A 255 10.82 7.43 -4.37
N ILE A 256 11.16 6.57 -3.41
CA ILE A 256 11.06 6.89 -1.98
C ILE A 256 12.03 8.01 -1.61
N GLU A 257 13.26 7.97 -2.10
CA GLU A 257 14.26 9.03 -1.89
C GLU A 257 13.78 10.37 -2.49
N GLU A 258 13.17 10.35 -3.69
CA GLU A 258 12.57 11.53 -4.29
C GLU A 258 11.43 12.10 -3.42
N LEU A 259 10.53 11.27 -2.89
CA LEU A 259 9.46 11.68 -1.98
C LEU A 259 10.02 12.34 -0.71
N PHE A 260 11.05 11.76 -0.11
CA PHE A 260 11.73 12.38 1.05
C PHE A 260 12.39 13.72 0.73
N SER A 261 12.76 13.97 -0.53
CA SER A 261 13.32 15.26 -0.93
C SER A 261 12.30 16.42 -0.91
N TYR A 262 10.99 16.13 -0.77
CA TYR A 262 9.89 17.09 -0.84
C TYR A 262 9.26 17.45 0.51
N ASP A 263 9.85 17.10 1.65
CA ASP A 263 9.16 17.20 2.96
C ASP A 263 7.87 16.36 2.99
N MET A 264 8.06 15.05 3.15
CA MET A 264 6.99 14.08 3.06
C MET A 264 5.89 14.29 4.11
N GLU A 265 6.22 14.74 5.32
CA GLU A 265 5.23 15.03 6.37
C GLU A 265 4.26 16.14 5.93
N ALA A 266 4.80 17.23 5.41
CA ALA A 266 3.99 18.34 4.91
C ALA A 266 3.12 17.92 3.72
N LEU A 267 3.63 17.05 2.81
CA LEU A 267 2.85 16.50 1.70
C LEU A 267 1.71 15.60 2.16
N LEU A 268 1.94 14.73 3.14
CA LEU A 268 0.91 13.86 3.72
C LEU A 268 -0.15 14.66 4.49
N SER A 269 0.25 15.69 5.25
CA SER A 269 -0.70 16.59 5.93
C SER A 269 -1.63 17.27 4.93
N LYS A 270 -1.06 17.87 3.87
CA LYS A 270 -1.84 18.53 2.83
C LYS A 270 -2.77 17.55 2.08
N LYS A 271 -2.28 16.35 1.78
CA LYS A 271 -3.12 15.28 1.20
C LYS A 271 -4.29 14.94 2.13
N LYS A 272 -4.04 14.82 3.44
CA LYS A 272 -5.08 14.53 4.43
C LYS A 272 -6.14 15.65 4.49
N GLU A 273 -5.73 16.90 4.51
CA GLU A 273 -6.64 18.05 4.45
C GLU A 273 -7.54 18.00 3.20
N LEU A 274 -6.95 17.71 2.03
CA LEU A 274 -7.69 17.57 0.78
C LEU A 274 -8.65 16.37 0.82
N ALA A 275 -8.23 15.24 1.39
CA ALA A 275 -9.07 14.05 1.53
C ALA A 275 -10.26 14.32 2.45
N VAL A 276 -10.08 15.05 3.56
CA VAL A 276 -11.17 15.50 4.44
C VAL A 276 -12.15 16.39 3.69
N TYR A 277 -11.64 17.40 2.98
CA TYR A 277 -12.49 18.28 2.17
C TYR A 277 -13.33 17.49 1.15
N PHE A 278 -12.71 16.55 0.46
CA PHE A 278 -13.41 15.71 -0.53
C PHE A 278 -14.44 14.79 0.14
N PHE A 279 -14.07 14.16 1.24
CA PHE A 279 -14.97 13.29 2.00
C PHE A 279 -16.26 14.01 2.42
N GLU A 280 -16.14 15.20 3.02
CA GLU A 280 -17.30 15.99 3.45
C GLU A 280 -18.20 16.37 2.26
N ALA A 281 -17.61 16.80 1.15
CA ALA A 281 -18.36 17.14 -0.07
C ALA A 281 -19.10 15.92 -0.66
N LEU A 282 -18.53 14.72 -0.59
CA LEU A 282 -19.14 13.47 -1.05
C LEU A 282 -20.25 13.00 -0.09
N LYS A 283 -20.02 13.13 1.21
CA LYS A 283 -20.97 12.78 2.27
C LYS A 283 -22.23 13.65 2.21
N GLU A 284 -22.08 14.96 2.08
CA GLU A 284 -23.19 15.90 1.91
C GLU A 284 -24.09 15.54 0.70
N ARG A 285 -23.52 14.96 -0.35
CA ARG A 285 -24.22 14.52 -1.57
C ARG A 285 -24.73 13.09 -1.52
N ASN A 286 -24.51 12.39 -0.39
CA ASN A 286 -24.86 10.98 -0.21
C ASN A 286 -24.29 10.06 -1.31
N LEU A 287 -23.03 10.29 -1.69
CA LEU A 287 -22.33 9.54 -2.74
C LEU A 287 -21.53 8.35 -2.23
N LEU A 288 -21.35 8.20 -0.92
CA LEU A 288 -20.60 7.12 -0.30
C LEU A 288 -21.52 6.02 0.25
N GLU A 289 -21.00 4.82 0.42
CA GLU A 289 -21.68 3.76 1.18
C GLU A 289 -21.76 4.15 2.66
N ASP A 290 -22.85 3.77 3.33
CA ASP A 290 -23.16 4.20 4.70
C ASP A 290 -22.04 3.81 5.66
N PHE A 291 -21.56 2.55 5.57
CA PHE A 291 -20.48 2.06 6.44
C PHE A 291 -19.13 2.77 6.25
N VAL A 292 -18.96 3.51 5.14
CA VAL A 292 -17.79 4.40 4.91
C VAL A 292 -18.09 5.80 5.43
N SER A 293 -19.27 6.35 5.09
CA SER A 293 -19.64 7.75 5.40
C SER A 293 -19.85 8.01 6.90
N GLU A 294 -20.15 6.97 7.68
CA GLU A 294 -20.37 7.04 9.12
C GLU A 294 -19.08 6.88 9.94
N ARG A 295 -17.95 6.53 9.31
CA ARG A 295 -16.68 6.37 10.01
C ARG A 295 -16.06 7.72 10.37
N LYS A 296 -15.36 7.74 11.50
CA LYS A 296 -14.64 8.92 11.99
C LYS A 296 -13.37 9.17 11.16
N GLU A 297 -12.65 8.12 10.84
CA GLU A 297 -11.42 8.18 10.03
C GLU A 297 -11.67 7.57 8.66
N HIS A 298 -11.05 8.15 7.64
CA HIS A 298 -11.16 7.70 6.26
C HIS A 298 -9.82 7.79 5.52
N SER A 299 -9.67 6.99 4.49
CA SER A 299 -8.50 7.06 3.59
C SER A 299 -8.65 8.20 2.57
N SER A 300 -7.73 8.24 1.62
CA SER A 300 -7.80 9.14 0.45
C SER A 300 -8.43 8.46 -0.78
N ILE A 301 -9.16 7.36 -0.59
CA ILE A 301 -9.85 6.58 -1.61
C ILE A 301 -11.34 6.63 -1.35
N PHE A 302 -12.14 6.93 -2.38
CA PHE A 302 -13.58 6.99 -2.28
C PHE A 302 -14.22 6.28 -3.46
N THR A 303 -15.25 5.46 -3.21
CA THR A 303 -16.05 4.85 -4.27
C THR A 303 -17.43 5.49 -4.28
N LEU A 304 -17.72 6.17 -5.38
CA LEU A 304 -18.89 7.00 -5.55
C LEU A 304 -20.06 6.16 -6.10
N LYS A 305 -21.22 6.24 -5.45
CA LYS A 305 -22.49 5.66 -5.94
C LYS A 305 -23.03 6.50 -7.10
N ILE A 306 -22.38 6.46 -8.27
CA ILE A 306 -22.78 7.20 -9.47
C ILE A 306 -23.03 6.27 -10.66
N SER A 307 -23.86 6.74 -11.62
CA SER A 307 -24.21 5.97 -12.81
C SER A 307 -23.08 5.87 -13.82
N ASP A 308 -23.24 4.94 -14.78
CA ASP A 308 -22.33 4.79 -15.90
C ASP A 308 -22.30 6.03 -16.81
N GLU A 309 -23.44 6.72 -16.97
CA GLU A 309 -23.52 7.96 -17.74
C GLU A 309 -22.70 9.06 -17.08
N THR A 310 -22.78 9.19 -15.74
CA THR A 310 -21.96 10.14 -14.98
C THR A 310 -20.48 9.81 -15.12
N HIS A 311 -20.10 8.53 -15.01
CA HIS A 311 -18.73 8.09 -15.23
C HIS A 311 -18.21 8.47 -16.63
N GLN A 312 -19.04 8.28 -17.68
CA GLN A 312 -18.65 8.66 -19.03
C GLN A 312 -18.51 10.19 -19.18
N ALA A 313 -19.32 10.97 -18.46
CA ALA A 313 -19.16 12.42 -18.42
C ALA A 313 -17.84 12.84 -17.80
N LEU A 314 -17.45 12.26 -16.65
CA LEU A 314 -16.14 12.50 -16.02
C LEU A 314 -14.98 12.20 -16.98
N ILE A 315 -15.05 11.10 -17.72
CA ILE A 315 -14.01 10.74 -18.70
C ILE A 315 -13.93 11.76 -19.83
N LYS A 316 -15.08 12.29 -20.32
CA LYS A 316 -15.11 13.33 -21.37
C LYS A 316 -14.47 14.64 -20.90
N GLU A 317 -14.63 14.99 -19.64
CA GLU A 317 -13.98 16.13 -18.99
C GLU A 317 -12.51 15.85 -18.63
N ASN A 318 -11.97 14.72 -19.11
CA ASN A 318 -10.58 14.27 -18.87
C ASN A 318 -10.25 14.04 -17.38
N ILE A 319 -11.25 13.65 -16.58
CA ILE A 319 -11.09 13.22 -15.20
C ILE A 319 -10.76 11.72 -15.21
N ARG A 320 -9.58 11.36 -14.70
CA ARG A 320 -9.08 9.99 -14.68
C ARG A 320 -9.52 9.28 -13.40
N CYS A 321 -10.45 8.34 -13.53
CA CYS A 321 -11.00 7.51 -12.46
C CYS A 321 -11.32 6.11 -12.99
N VAL A 322 -11.79 5.17 -12.14
CA VAL A 322 -12.01 3.78 -12.54
C VAL A 322 -13.26 3.20 -11.89
N LYS A 323 -14.01 2.39 -12.64
CA LYS A 323 -15.10 1.58 -12.07
C LYS A 323 -14.56 0.57 -11.06
N ARG A 324 -15.12 0.58 -9.85
CA ARG A 324 -14.82 -0.38 -8.77
C ARG A 324 -16.02 -0.49 -7.82
N GLY A 325 -16.18 -1.68 -7.21
CA GLY A 325 -17.24 -1.89 -6.23
C GLY A 325 -18.60 -1.47 -6.75
N VAL A 326 -19.32 -0.66 -5.97
CA VAL A 326 -20.67 -0.20 -6.27
C VAL A 326 -20.72 0.94 -7.28
N GLY A 327 -19.60 1.45 -7.78
CA GLY A 327 -19.63 2.60 -8.70
C GLY A 327 -18.27 2.99 -9.26
N VAL A 328 -17.87 4.23 -9.05
CA VAL A 328 -16.62 4.81 -9.57
C VAL A 328 -15.69 5.18 -8.43
N ARG A 329 -14.50 4.57 -8.43
CA ARG A 329 -13.48 4.87 -7.44
C ARG A 329 -12.61 6.03 -7.90
N VAL A 330 -12.45 7.00 -7.00
CA VAL A 330 -11.53 8.12 -7.10
C VAL A 330 -10.53 8.07 -5.95
N SER A 331 -9.39 8.72 -6.11
CA SER A 331 -8.39 8.84 -5.05
C SER A 331 -7.58 10.11 -5.22
N VAL A 332 -7.29 10.79 -4.11
CA VAL A 332 -6.46 12.00 -4.09
C VAL A 332 -5.09 11.71 -3.52
N HIS A 333 -4.07 12.37 -4.06
CA HIS A 333 -2.70 12.32 -3.59
C HIS A 333 -2.15 13.75 -3.39
N PHE A 334 -0.94 13.90 -2.87
CA PHE A 334 -0.32 15.21 -2.57
C PHE A 334 -0.24 16.17 -3.76
N TYR A 335 -0.26 15.68 -4.99
CA TYR A 335 -0.22 16.50 -6.21
C TYR A 335 -1.60 16.99 -6.67
N ASN A 336 -2.68 16.52 -6.05
CA ASN A 336 -4.02 17.03 -6.32
C ASN A 336 -4.26 18.34 -5.56
N THR A 337 -5.18 19.13 -6.08
CA THR A 337 -5.59 20.42 -5.55
C THR A 337 -7.09 20.42 -5.23
N GLN A 338 -7.56 21.43 -4.48
CA GLN A 338 -8.98 21.61 -4.25
C GLN A 338 -9.73 21.79 -5.58
N GLN A 339 -9.14 22.49 -6.56
CA GLN A 339 -9.72 22.64 -7.90
C GLN A 339 -9.93 21.30 -8.62
N ASP A 340 -9.02 20.31 -8.42
CA ASP A 340 -9.18 18.96 -8.98
C ASP A 340 -10.40 18.23 -8.36
N VAL A 341 -10.78 18.55 -7.12
CA VAL A 341 -11.92 17.98 -6.40
C VAL A 341 -13.22 18.69 -6.75
N ASP A 342 -13.18 20.02 -6.93
CA ASP A 342 -14.35 20.85 -7.26
C ASP A 342 -14.79 20.66 -8.71
N HIS A 343 -13.89 20.27 -9.61
CA HIS A 343 -14.14 19.94 -11.01
C HIS A 343 -14.91 18.63 -11.15
#